data_fab4cb4e0095a98b31aa55e92f970c6e
#
_entry.id   fab4cb4e0095a98b31aa55e92f970c6e
#
_cell.length_a   1.000
_cell.length_b   1.000
_cell.length_c   1.000
_cell.angle_alpha   90.00
_cell.angle_beta   90.00
_cell.angle_gamma   90.00
#
_symmetry.space_group_name_H-M   'P 1'
#
loop_
_entity.id
_entity.type
_entity.pdbx_description
1 polymer ?
#
loop_
_entity_poly.entity_id
_entity_poly.type
_entity_poly.pdbx_seq_one_letter_code
_entity_poly.pdbx_strand_id
1 'polypeptide(L)'
;MEPLQKNPRFTPRKGPVVLVIMDGVGLGKYKEGDAVLDSNTPFLHNMMNTLPMTSLKAHGTAVGLPSDADMGNSEVGHNAMGCGRVFAQGAKLVTEAIESGRMFEGKTWKELVDQVHSHSSCLHFLGLFSDGNVHSHLNHLKGMILHALADGVKKIRIHILLDGRDVPETSALTYIDPFEEWLAAQAASASADCRIASGGGQIGRAHV
;
A
#
# COMPACT_ATOMS: atom_id res chain seq x y z
N MET A 1 -3.79 16.71 -9.49
CA MET A 1 -2.35 16.69 -9.87
C MET A 1 -2.16 17.66 -11.01
N GLU A 2 -1.20 18.59 -10.90
CA GLU A 2 -0.94 19.55 -11.97
C GLU A 2 -0.36 18.86 -13.20
N PRO A 3 -0.75 19.24 -14.42
CA PRO A 3 -0.20 18.68 -15.64
C PRO A 3 1.30 19.00 -15.77
N LEU A 4 2.04 18.06 -16.35
CA LEU A 4 3.46 18.28 -16.67
C LEU A 4 3.58 19.35 -17.75
N GLN A 5 4.50 20.29 -17.55
CA GLN A 5 4.80 21.30 -18.56
C GLN A 5 6.03 20.88 -19.39
N LYS A 6 5.99 21.22 -20.67
CA LYS A 6 7.12 20.96 -21.56
C LYS A 6 8.35 21.74 -21.08
N ASN A 7 9.48 21.04 -20.89
CA ASN A 7 10.73 21.71 -20.56
C ASN A 7 11.28 22.46 -21.80
N PRO A 8 11.35 23.80 -21.79
CA PRO A 8 11.79 24.57 -22.95
C PRO A 8 13.28 24.38 -23.27
N ARG A 9 14.06 23.87 -22.30
CA ARG A 9 15.49 23.58 -22.48
C ARG A 9 15.78 22.20 -23.04
N PHE A 10 14.74 21.38 -23.24
CA PHE A 10 14.91 20.02 -23.74
C PHE A 10 14.47 19.90 -25.20
N THR A 11 15.41 19.54 -26.05
CA THR A 11 15.13 19.18 -27.46
C THR A 11 14.96 17.66 -27.55
N PRO A 12 13.78 17.16 -27.90
CA PRO A 12 13.55 15.72 -28.05
C PRO A 12 14.49 15.12 -29.09
N ARG A 13 14.97 13.91 -28.86
CA ARG A 13 15.70 13.14 -29.86
C ARG A 13 14.78 12.76 -31.01
N LYS A 14 15.34 12.71 -32.22
CA LYS A 14 14.63 12.18 -33.37
C LYS A 14 14.52 10.66 -33.27
N GLY A 15 13.36 10.14 -33.62
CA GLY A 15 13.06 8.70 -33.63
C GLY A 15 12.43 8.21 -32.30
N PRO A 16 12.05 6.93 -32.23
CA PRO A 16 11.45 6.34 -31.04
C PRO A 16 12.49 6.21 -29.93
N VAL A 17 12.01 6.39 -28.67
CA VAL A 17 12.73 6.01 -27.46
C VAL A 17 12.14 4.70 -26.98
N VAL A 18 12.98 3.67 -26.82
CA VAL A 18 12.56 2.37 -26.32
C VAL A 18 13.02 2.26 -24.87
N LEU A 19 12.07 2.11 -23.96
CA LEU A 19 12.30 1.82 -22.55
C LEU A 19 12.05 0.33 -22.32
N VAL A 20 13.09 -0.41 -21.94
CA VAL A 20 12.98 -1.83 -21.59
C VAL A 20 13.08 -1.95 -20.07
N ILE A 21 12.02 -2.46 -19.44
CA ILE A 21 11.97 -2.72 -18.00
C ILE A 21 12.15 -4.21 -17.78
N MET A 22 13.22 -4.59 -17.11
CA MET A 22 13.49 -5.96 -16.68
C MET A 22 13.13 -6.07 -15.19
N ASP A 23 11.83 -6.24 -14.92
CA ASP A 23 11.32 -6.34 -13.55
C ASP A 23 11.86 -7.62 -12.87
N GLY A 24 12.27 -7.51 -11.61
CA GLY A 24 12.89 -8.60 -10.87
C GLY A 24 14.39 -8.81 -11.15
N VAL A 25 14.99 -8.07 -12.09
CA VAL A 25 16.45 -8.08 -12.31
C VAL A 25 17.08 -7.02 -11.41
N GLY A 26 17.99 -7.43 -10.55
CA GLY A 26 18.69 -6.55 -9.60
C GLY A 26 20.19 -6.74 -9.62
N LEU A 27 20.90 -5.84 -8.95
CA LEU A 27 22.32 -5.98 -8.66
C LEU A 27 22.46 -6.60 -7.27
N GLY A 28 22.92 -7.83 -7.20
CA GLY A 28 23.11 -8.56 -5.94
C GLY A 28 24.12 -7.87 -5.02
N LYS A 29 23.87 -7.96 -3.73
CA LYS A 29 24.79 -7.47 -2.69
C LYS A 29 25.93 -8.44 -2.43
N TYR A 30 25.68 -9.72 -2.66
CA TYR A 30 26.62 -10.82 -2.47
C TYR A 30 26.72 -11.63 -3.77
N LYS A 31 27.89 -12.21 -4.02
CA LYS A 31 28.08 -13.06 -5.22
C LYS A 31 27.29 -14.36 -5.10
N GLU A 32 27.27 -14.93 -3.91
CA GLU A 32 26.52 -16.15 -3.64
C GLU A 32 25.01 -15.85 -3.72
N GLY A 33 24.35 -16.55 -4.65
CA GLY A 33 22.92 -16.38 -4.88
C GLY A 33 22.53 -15.21 -5.81
N ASP A 34 23.49 -14.55 -6.44
CA ASP A 34 23.21 -13.56 -7.50
C ASP A 34 23.00 -14.26 -8.84
N ALA A 35 21.76 -14.64 -9.10
CA ALA A 35 21.40 -15.33 -10.33
C ALA A 35 21.64 -14.49 -11.61
N VAL A 36 21.67 -13.18 -11.52
CA VAL A 36 22.00 -12.30 -12.66
C VAL A 36 23.47 -12.39 -12.97
N LEU A 37 24.33 -12.35 -11.96
CA LEU A 37 25.78 -12.50 -12.12
C LEU A 37 26.16 -13.88 -12.65
N ASP A 38 25.51 -14.93 -12.15
CA ASP A 38 25.76 -16.32 -12.54
C ASP A 38 25.16 -16.70 -13.89
N SER A 39 24.27 -15.87 -14.42
CA SER A 39 23.60 -16.15 -15.69
C SER A 39 24.54 -15.95 -16.88
N ASN A 40 24.34 -16.75 -17.93
CA ASN A 40 25.01 -16.55 -19.21
C ASN A 40 24.33 -15.45 -20.03
N THR A 41 24.56 -14.20 -19.65
CA THR A 41 24.00 -13.00 -20.30
C THR A 41 25.11 -12.04 -20.77
N PRO A 42 25.93 -12.46 -21.76
CA PRO A 42 27.10 -11.68 -22.19
C PRO A 42 26.76 -10.29 -22.70
N PHE A 43 25.60 -10.13 -23.34
CA PHE A 43 25.17 -8.83 -23.85
C PHE A 43 24.82 -7.87 -22.69
N LEU A 44 24.08 -8.34 -21.69
CA LEU A 44 23.73 -7.55 -20.51
C LEU A 44 24.99 -7.16 -19.73
N HIS A 45 25.88 -8.10 -19.46
CA HIS A 45 27.16 -7.83 -18.80
C HIS A 45 28.01 -6.82 -19.56
N ASN A 46 28.07 -6.93 -20.89
CA ASN A 46 28.79 -5.96 -21.71
C ASN A 46 28.17 -4.56 -21.62
N MET A 47 26.84 -4.45 -21.71
CA MET A 47 26.14 -3.17 -21.58
C MET A 47 26.43 -2.52 -20.22
N MET A 48 26.33 -3.27 -19.12
CA MET A 48 26.59 -2.76 -17.77
C MET A 48 28.00 -2.23 -17.58
N ASN A 49 28.98 -2.80 -18.31
CA ASN A 49 30.39 -2.41 -18.19
C ASN A 49 30.79 -1.29 -19.16
N THR A 50 30.06 -1.08 -20.25
CA THR A 50 30.49 -0.20 -21.34
C THR A 50 29.58 1.00 -21.62
N LEU A 51 28.31 0.93 -21.21
CA LEU A 51 27.35 1.99 -21.42
C LEU A 51 27.14 2.83 -20.15
N PRO A 52 26.68 4.09 -20.28
CA PRO A 52 26.33 4.90 -19.13
C PRO A 52 25.27 4.22 -18.26
N MET A 53 25.57 4.07 -16.98
CA MET A 53 24.70 3.45 -16.00
C MET A 53 24.54 4.36 -14.76
N THR A 54 23.35 4.34 -14.18
CA THR A 54 23.09 5.01 -12.90
C THR A 54 22.15 4.15 -12.05
N SER A 55 22.26 4.31 -10.73
CA SER A 55 21.36 3.65 -9.79
C SER A 55 20.26 4.61 -9.35
N LEU A 56 19.03 4.12 -9.31
CA LEU A 56 17.87 4.86 -8.82
C LEU A 56 17.39 4.21 -7.50
N LYS A 57 16.97 5.04 -6.55
CA LYS A 57 16.29 4.54 -5.36
C LYS A 57 14.88 4.10 -5.75
N ALA A 58 14.53 2.85 -5.39
CA ALA A 58 13.24 2.23 -5.72
C ALA A 58 12.34 2.01 -4.48
N HIS A 59 12.72 2.58 -3.33
CA HIS A 59 11.99 2.48 -2.07
C HIS A 59 11.74 3.86 -1.46
N GLY A 60 10.83 3.89 -0.52
CA GLY A 60 10.61 5.03 0.36
C GLY A 60 10.15 6.29 -0.34
N THR A 61 10.56 7.40 0.21
CA THR A 61 10.19 8.74 -0.27
C THR A 61 10.64 9.02 -1.70
N ALA A 62 11.68 8.35 -2.17
CA ALA A 62 12.18 8.49 -3.54
C ALA A 62 11.17 8.04 -4.61
N VAL A 63 10.21 7.20 -4.26
CA VAL A 63 9.13 6.73 -5.15
C VAL A 63 7.74 7.17 -4.68
N GLY A 64 7.66 8.10 -3.71
CA GLY A 64 6.40 8.68 -3.24
C GLY A 64 5.69 7.91 -2.14
N LEU A 65 6.40 7.02 -1.44
CA LEU A 65 5.90 6.34 -0.24
C LEU A 65 6.04 7.24 1.01
N PRO A 66 5.35 6.92 2.12
CA PRO A 66 5.32 7.78 3.31
C PRO A 66 6.68 8.00 3.95
N SER A 67 7.50 6.96 4.09
CA SER A 67 8.81 7.00 4.73
C SER A 67 9.85 6.18 3.97
N ASP A 68 11.14 6.38 4.29
CA ASP A 68 12.23 5.61 3.69
C ASP A 68 12.30 4.16 4.20
N ALA A 69 11.52 3.80 5.22
CA ALA A 69 11.36 2.42 5.68
C ALA A 69 10.33 1.63 4.85
N ASP A 70 9.49 2.33 4.09
CA ASP A 70 8.46 1.67 3.29
C ASP A 70 9.07 1.01 2.04
N MET A 71 8.75 -0.27 1.85
CA MET A 71 9.21 -1.04 0.72
C MET A 71 8.51 -0.59 -0.57
N GLY A 72 9.30 -0.27 -1.60
CA GLY A 72 8.79 -0.06 -2.95
C GLY A 72 8.37 -1.37 -3.61
N ASN A 73 7.52 -1.26 -4.60
CA ASN A 73 7.07 -2.37 -5.42
C ASN A 73 6.98 -1.95 -6.90
N SER A 74 6.65 -2.91 -7.76
CA SER A 74 6.54 -2.66 -9.20
C SER A 74 5.50 -1.60 -9.54
N GLU A 75 4.38 -1.55 -8.83
CA GLU A 75 3.32 -0.57 -9.06
C GLU A 75 3.80 0.86 -8.84
N VAL A 76 4.41 1.17 -7.69
CA VAL A 76 4.88 2.53 -7.39
C VAL A 76 6.00 2.96 -8.32
N GLY A 77 6.89 2.03 -8.72
CA GLY A 77 7.96 2.29 -9.68
C GLY A 77 7.41 2.62 -11.06
N HIS A 78 6.51 1.81 -11.59
CA HIS A 78 5.88 2.04 -12.89
C HIS A 78 5.04 3.32 -12.91
N ASN A 79 4.31 3.62 -11.83
CA ASN A 79 3.57 4.86 -11.71
C ASN A 79 4.48 6.09 -11.75
N ALA A 80 5.61 6.06 -11.02
CA ALA A 80 6.58 7.17 -11.04
C ALA A 80 7.18 7.37 -12.44
N MET A 81 7.58 6.28 -13.12
CA MET A 81 8.07 6.33 -14.50
C MET A 81 7.01 6.83 -15.47
N GLY A 82 5.79 6.29 -15.40
CA GLY A 82 4.69 6.67 -16.28
C GLY A 82 4.25 8.12 -16.12
N CYS A 83 4.29 8.64 -14.89
CA CYS A 83 4.00 10.05 -14.62
C CYS A 83 5.16 10.99 -14.87
N GLY A 84 6.38 10.47 -15.06
CA GLY A 84 7.59 11.27 -15.23
C GLY A 84 7.95 12.12 -14.00
N ARG A 85 7.44 11.77 -12.83
CA ARG A 85 7.71 12.45 -11.56
C ARG A 85 7.37 11.58 -10.36
N VAL A 86 7.97 11.88 -9.21
CA VAL A 86 7.59 11.33 -7.92
C VAL A 86 6.37 12.09 -7.38
N PHE A 87 5.38 11.36 -6.89
CA PHE A 87 4.17 11.91 -6.27
C PHE A 87 3.70 10.98 -5.15
N ALA A 88 2.89 11.49 -4.23
CA ALA A 88 2.32 10.67 -3.17
C ALA A 88 1.43 9.58 -3.75
N GLN A 89 1.72 8.33 -3.43
CA GLN A 89 1.06 7.15 -3.99
C GLN A 89 0.48 6.28 -2.89
N GLY A 90 -0.49 5.45 -3.27
CA GLY A 90 -1.02 4.33 -2.49
C GLY A 90 -1.24 4.67 -1.00
N ALA A 91 -0.47 4.04 -0.15
CA ALA A 91 -0.58 4.17 1.30
C ALA A 91 -0.50 5.63 1.79
N LYS A 92 0.38 6.46 1.21
CA LYS A 92 0.51 7.86 1.60
C LYS A 92 -0.75 8.67 1.30
N LEU A 93 -1.35 8.47 0.13
CA LEU A 93 -2.61 9.15 -0.22
C LEU A 93 -3.75 8.75 0.71
N VAL A 94 -3.83 7.47 1.08
CA VAL A 94 -4.84 6.95 2.01
C VAL A 94 -4.62 7.54 3.40
N THR A 95 -3.39 7.53 3.90
CA THR A 95 -3.02 8.14 5.18
C THR A 95 -3.44 9.61 5.22
N GLU A 96 -3.01 10.41 4.25
CA GLU A 96 -3.35 11.83 4.17
C GLU A 96 -4.87 12.08 4.07
N ALA A 97 -5.60 11.21 3.35
CA ALA A 97 -7.05 11.34 3.20
C ALA A 97 -7.81 11.02 4.50
N ILE A 98 -7.32 10.07 5.28
CA ILE A 98 -7.88 9.72 6.59
C ILE A 98 -7.54 10.80 7.62
N GLU A 99 -6.27 11.18 7.74
CA GLU A 99 -5.80 12.16 8.74
C GLU A 99 -6.40 13.55 8.53
N SER A 100 -6.57 13.96 7.27
CA SER A 100 -7.23 15.24 6.95
C SER A 100 -8.76 15.20 7.04
N GLY A 101 -9.37 14.04 7.25
CA GLY A 101 -10.81 13.85 7.21
C GLY A 101 -11.43 13.83 5.81
N ARG A 102 -10.65 14.15 4.76
CA ARG A 102 -11.16 14.28 3.38
C ARG A 102 -11.83 13.01 2.85
N MET A 103 -11.38 11.81 3.28
CA MET A 103 -12.01 10.55 2.92
C MET A 103 -13.48 10.50 3.35
N PHE A 104 -13.78 11.03 4.53
CA PHE A 104 -15.10 10.98 5.16
C PHE A 104 -16.06 12.09 4.67
N GLU A 105 -15.50 13.12 4.02
CA GLU A 105 -16.29 14.12 3.29
C GLU A 105 -16.79 13.61 1.95
N GLY A 106 -16.20 12.52 1.46
CA GLY A 106 -16.50 11.91 0.17
C GLY A 106 -17.94 11.38 0.09
N LYS A 107 -18.54 11.52 -1.09
CA LYS A 107 -19.92 11.05 -1.36
C LYS A 107 -20.12 9.59 -1.00
N THR A 108 -19.19 8.73 -1.40
CA THR A 108 -19.28 7.26 -1.17
C THR A 108 -19.32 6.92 0.31
N TRP A 109 -18.48 7.57 1.14
CA TRP A 109 -18.49 7.35 2.59
C TRP A 109 -19.84 7.72 3.19
N LYS A 110 -20.36 8.90 2.85
CA LYS A 110 -21.65 9.38 3.35
C LYS A 110 -22.78 8.45 2.95
N GLU A 111 -22.83 8.03 1.70
CA GLU A 111 -23.84 7.09 1.21
C GLU A 111 -23.80 5.74 1.94
N LEU A 112 -22.59 5.21 2.24
CA LEU A 112 -22.46 3.98 3.01
C LEU A 112 -22.98 4.14 4.44
N VAL A 113 -22.63 5.22 5.11
CA VAL A 113 -23.11 5.52 6.48
C VAL A 113 -24.63 5.74 6.49
N ASP A 114 -25.17 6.48 5.53
CA ASP A 114 -26.61 6.70 5.38
C ASP A 114 -27.37 5.39 5.16
N GLN A 115 -26.83 4.47 4.35
CA GLN A 115 -27.41 3.14 4.16
C GLN A 115 -27.42 2.33 5.45
N VAL A 116 -26.31 2.34 6.21
CA VAL A 116 -26.24 1.64 7.50
C VAL A 116 -27.29 2.18 8.46
N HIS A 117 -27.48 3.48 8.52
CA HIS A 117 -28.48 4.11 9.39
C HIS A 117 -29.91 3.80 8.96
N SER A 118 -30.23 4.01 7.67
CA SER A 118 -31.60 3.84 7.17
C SER A 118 -32.11 2.41 7.28
N HIS A 119 -31.20 1.42 7.20
CA HIS A 119 -31.57 0.01 7.31
C HIS A 119 -31.25 -0.60 8.68
N SER A 120 -30.76 0.18 9.64
CA SER A 120 -30.27 -0.34 10.94
C SER A 120 -29.30 -1.53 10.76
N SER A 121 -28.49 -1.48 9.72
CA SER A 121 -27.63 -2.58 9.28
C SER A 121 -26.24 -2.50 9.93
N CYS A 122 -25.31 -3.30 9.42
CA CYS A 122 -23.95 -3.41 9.91
C CYS A 122 -22.97 -2.87 8.88
N LEU A 123 -22.01 -2.08 9.31
CA LEU A 123 -20.86 -1.72 8.48
C LEU A 123 -19.80 -2.82 8.54
N HIS A 124 -19.35 -3.27 7.39
CA HIS A 124 -18.34 -4.32 7.28
C HIS A 124 -17.04 -3.75 6.72
N PHE A 125 -15.93 -4.08 7.37
CA PHE A 125 -14.58 -3.86 6.86
C PHE A 125 -13.94 -5.21 6.53
N LEU A 126 -13.39 -5.34 5.33
CA LEU A 126 -12.65 -6.51 4.87
C LEU A 126 -11.29 -6.06 4.34
N GLY A 127 -10.22 -6.66 4.83
CA GLY A 127 -8.89 -6.31 4.36
C GLY A 127 -7.75 -7.08 5.03
N LEU A 128 -6.54 -6.84 4.52
CA LEU A 128 -5.32 -7.38 5.09
C LEU A 128 -5.04 -6.73 6.44
N PHE A 129 -4.82 -7.57 7.45
CA PHE A 129 -4.59 -7.16 8.82
C PHE A 129 -3.10 -7.08 9.12
N SER A 130 -2.50 -5.95 8.74
CA SER A 130 -1.04 -5.78 8.71
C SER A 130 -0.64 -4.33 8.97
N ASP A 131 0.56 -4.12 9.44
CA ASP A 131 1.25 -2.83 9.49
C ASP A 131 2.44 -2.75 8.54
N GLY A 132 2.63 -3.76 7.69
CA GLY A 132 3.70 -3.80 6.68
C GLY A 132 3.61 -2.72 5.61
N ASN A 133 2.48 -2.04 5.51
CA ASN A 133 2.24 -0.86 4.66
C ASN A 133 2.47 -1.08 3.15
N VAL A 134 2.48 -2.32 2.69
CA VAL A 134 2.58 -2.68 1.26
C VAL A 134 1.20 -2.72 0.63
N HIS A 135 0.28 -3.46 1.22
CA HIS A 135 -1.09 -3.65 0.72
C HIS A 135 -2.14 -3.06 1.65
N SER A 136 -1.81 -2.84 2.92
CA SER A 136 -2.71 -2.36 3.96
C SER A 136 -1.93 -1.79 5.15
N HIS A 137 -2.60 -1.01 5.98
CA HIS A 137 -2.06 -0.58 7.27
C HIS A 137 -3.17 -0.52 8.32
N LEU A 138 -2.92 -1.11 9.49
CA LEU A 138 -3.88 -1.16 10.62
C LEU A 138 -4.38 0.21 11.07
N ASN A 139 -3.54 1.24 10.99
CA ASN A 139 -3.96 2.60 11.34
C ASN A 139 -5.04 3.15 10.40
N HIS A 140 -5.05 2.72 9.13
CA HIS A 140 -6.12 3.10 8.21
C HIS A 140 -7.45 2.50 8.64
N LEU A 141 -7.47 1.22 9.02
CA LEU A 141 -8.65 0.55 9.56
C LEU A 141 -9.15 1.22 10.84
N LYS A 142 -8.22 1.48 11.78
CA LYS A 142 -8.54 2.18 13.03
C LYS A 142 -9.14 3.56 12.77
N GLY A 143 -8.56 4.35 11.87
CA GLY A 143 -9.07 5.65 11.48
C GLY A 143 -10.49 5.59 10.92
N MET A 144 -10.77 4.64 10.02
CA MET A 144 -12.10 4.45 9.46
C MET A 144 -13.12 3.99 10.51
N ILE A 145 -12.74 3.12 11.44
CA ILE A 145 -13.61 2.69 12.54
C ILE A 145 -13.97 3.88 13.44
N LEU A 146 -12.98 4.69 13.83
CA LEU A 146 -13.22 5.88 14.67
C LEU A 146 -14.19 6.85 14.01
N HIS A 147 -14.02 7.11 12.72
CA HIS A 147 -14.95 7.98 11.98
C HIS A 147 -16.33 7.35 11.86
N ALA A 148 -16.44 6.07 11.58
CA ALA A 148 -17.74 5.39 11.54
C ALA A 148 -18.49 5.48 12.88
N LEU A 149 -17.77 5.33 13.99
CA LEU A 149 -18.35 5.50 15.33
C LEU A 149 -18.75 6.95 15.60
N ALA A 150 -17.94 7.93 15.18
CA ALA A 150 -18.25 9.35 15.29
C ALA A 150 -19.48 9.73 14.46
N ASP A 151 -19.64 9.14 13.28
CA ASP A 151 -20.80 9.27 12.42
C ASP A 151 -22.05 8.51 12.97
N GLY A 152 -21.91 7.83 14.12
CA GLY A 152 -23.04 7.20 14.81
C GLY A 152 -23.32 5.75 14.41
N VAL A 153 -22.47 5.10 13.65
CA VAL A 153 -22.62 3.68 13.29
C VAL A 153 -22.55 2.81 14.55
N LYS A 154 -23.54 1.97 14.79
CA LYS A 154 -23.70 1.17 16.02
C LYS A 154 -23.29 -0.29 15.87
N LYS A 155 -23.13 -0.79 14.66
CA LYS A 155 -22.72 -2.18 14.41
C LYS A 155 -21.59 -2.21 13.37
N ILE A 156 -20.42 -2.71 13.78
CA ILE A 156 -19.26 -2.86 12.91
C ILE A 156 -18.76 -4.30 12.95
N ARG A 157 -18.47 -4.87 11.80
CA ARG A 157 -17.88 -6.21 11.67
C ARG A 157 -16.60 -6.12 10.84
N ILE A 158 -15.56 -6.75 11.33
CA ILE A 158 -14.24 -6.72 10.72
C ILE A 158 -13.89 -8.13 10.26
N HIS A 159 -13.55 -8.27 9.00
CA HIS A 159 -13.14 -9.51 8.38
C HIS A 159 -11.65 -9.41 8.06
N ILE A 160 -10.83 -10.09 8.87
CA ILE A 160 -9.38 -9.96 8.79
C ILE A 160 -8.78 -11.02 7.87
N LEU A 161 -7.91 -10.60 7.00
CA LEU A 161 -7.01 -11.48 6.25
C LEU A 161 -5.63 -11.34 6.90
N LEU A 162 -5.19 -12.40 7.59
CA LEU A 162 -3.92 -12.40 8.29
C LEU A 162 -2.77 -12.33 7.30
N ASP A 163 -1.82 -11.48 7.60
CA ASP A 163 -0.58 -11.35 6.85
C ASP A 163 0.48 -12.32 7.40
N GLY A 164 1.33 -12.80 6.54
CA GLY A 164 2.44 -13.66 6.87
C GLY A 164 3.53 -13.53 5.80
N ARG A 165 3.47 -12.45 5.03
CA ARG A 165 4.40 -12.13 3.95
C ARG A 165 5.11 -10.80 4.17
N ASP A 166 4.35 -9.75 4.44
CA ASP A 166 4.89 -8.40 4.66
C ASP A 166 5.28 -8.20 6.13
N VAL A 167 4.77 -9.09 7.01
CA VAL A 167 5.13 -9.23 8.42
C VAL A 167 5.42 -10.70 8.74
N PRO A 168 6.09 -11.02 9.88
CA PRO A 168 6.45 -12.40 10.21
C PRO A 168 5.26 -13.36 10.20
N GLU A 169 5.47 -14.57 9.70
CA GLU A 169 4.43 -15.60 9.48
C GLU A 169 3.66 -16.00 10.75
N THR A 170 4.29 -15.87 11.92
CA THR A 170 3.71 -16.26 13.22
C THR A 170 3.26 -15.07 14.06
N SER A 171 3.16 -13.86 13.47
CA SER A 171 2.87 -12.62 14.20
C SER A 171 1.39 -12.31 14.42
N ALA A 172 0.48 -13.16 13.98
CA ALA A 172 -0.97 -12.86 13.97
C ALA A 172 -1.50 -12.34 15.32
N LEU A 173 -1.21 -13.02 16.43
CA LEU A 173 -1.70 -12.64 17.75
C LEU A 173 -1.09 -11.33 18.26
N THR A 174 0.12 -10.97 17.82
CA THR A 174 0.74 -9.68 18.20
C THR A 174 -0.01 -8.48 17.63
N TYR A 175 -0.85 -8.70 16.62
CA TYR A 175 -1.74 -7.70 16.03
C TYR A 175 -3.17 -7.82 16.52
N ILE A 176 -3.69 -9.06 16.66
CA ILE A 176 -5.09 -9.31 17.01
C ILE A 176 -5.37 -8.88 18.45
N ASP A 177 -4.59 -9.36 19.42
CA ASP A 177 -4.87 -9.14 20.84
C ASP A 177 -4.91 -7.63 21.19
N PRO A 178 -3.90 -6.82 20.85
CA PRO A 178 -3.97 -5.38 21.11
C PRO A 178 -5.08 -4.67 20.33
N PHE A 179 -5.44 -5.17 19.15
CA PHE A 179 -6.50 -4.58 18.35
C PHE A 179 -7.88 -4.88 18.97
N GLU A 180 -8.13 -6.08 19.46
CA GLU A 180 -9.38 -6.44 20.14
C GLU A 180 -9.59 -5.63 21.42
N GLU A 181 -8.53 -5.46 22.22
CA GLU A 181 -8.57 -4.59 23.40
C GLU A 181 -8.91 -3.14 23.03
N TRP A 182 -8.23 -2.61 22.03
CA TRP A 182 -8.51 -1.26 21.52
C TRP A 182 -9.94 -1.14 20.98
N LEU A 183 -10.38 -2.11 20.19
CA LEU A 183 -11.72 -2.12 19.59
C LEU A 183 -12.83 -2.17 20.65
N ALA A 184 -12.64 -2.99 21.68
CA ALA A 184 -13.59 -3.09 22.80
C ALA A 184 -13.71 -1.77 23.55
N ALA A 185 -12.59 -1.08 23.79
CA ALA A 185 -12.60 0.24 24.44
C ALA A 185 -13.34 1.30 23.59
N GLN A 186 -13.12 1.34 22.28
CA GLN A 186 -13.83 2.25 21.37
C GLN A 186 -15.32 1.94 21.29
N ALA A 187 -15.67 0.67 21.18
CA ALA A 187 -17.05 0.21 21.13
C ALA A 187 -17.83 0.59 22.41
N ALA A 188 -17.23 0.40 23.59
CA ALA A 188 -17.82 0.79 24.86
C ALA A 188 -18.05 2.31 24.94
N SER A 189 -17.06 3.10 24.55
CA SER A 189 -17.14 4.57 24.53
C SER A 189 -18.27 5.08 23.63
N ALA A 190 -18.47 4.44 22.48
CA ALA A 190 -19.51 4.82 21.50
C ALA A 190 -20.86 4.13 21.72
N SER A 191 -21.00 3.27 22.72
CA SER A 191 -22.17 2.40 22.93
C SER A 191 -22.52 1.63 21.64
N ALA A 192 -21.53 0.97 21.05
CA ALA A 192 -21.63 0.26 19.77
C ALA A 192 -21.23 -1.22 19.93
N ASP A 193 -21.63 -2.05 18.97
CA ASP A 193 -21.26 -3.47 18.87
C ASP A 193 -20.24 -3.64 17.73
N CYS A 194 -18.97 -3.65 18.09
CA CYS A 194 -17.84 -3.81 17.17
C CYS A 194 -17.09 -5.10 17.51
N ARG A 195 -16.84 -5.93 16.50
CA ARG A 195 -16.08 -7.17 16.70
C ARG A 195 -15.43 -7.68 15.41
N ILE A 196 -14.38 -8.45 15.55
CA ILE A 196 -13.87 -9.30 14.47
C ILE A 196 -14.91 -10.40 14.23
N ALA A 197 -15.38 -10.52 13.02
CA ALA A 197 -16.44 -11.46 12.63
C ALA A 197 -15.91 -12.71 11.93
N SER A 198 -14.81 -12.59 11.22
CA SER A 198 -14.15 -13.71 10.56
C SER A 198 -12.68 -13.40 10.32
N GLY A 199 -11.88 -14.44 10.09
CA GLY A 199 -10.48 -14.32 9.74
C GLY A 199 -10.01 -15.46 8.87
N GLY A 200 -8.94 -15.21 8.10
CA GLY A 200 -8.27 -16.20 7.26
C GLY A 200 -6.83 -15.79 6.98
N GLY A 201 -6.02 -16.71 6.45
CA GLY A 201 -4.62 -16.44 6.15
C GLY A 201 -4.40 -15.91 4.74
N GLN A 202 -3.36 -15.11 4.55
CA GLN A 202 -2.95 -14.60 3.25
C GLN A 202 -2.47 -15.73 2.32
N ILE A 203 -1.80 -16.74 2.85
CA ILE A 203 -1.26 -17.87 2.07
C ILE A 203 -2.35 -18.58 1.27
N GLY A 204 -3.51 -18.85 1.88
CA GLY A 204 -4.64 -19.45 1.16
C GLY A 204 -5.23 -18.59 0.05
N ARG A 205 -4.99 -17.27 0.10
CA ARG A 205 -5.44 -16.30 -0.91
C ARG A 205 -4.46 -16.18 -2.08
N ALA A 206 -3.16 -16.33 -1.83
CA ALA A 206 -2.13 -16.18 -2.85
C ALA A 206 -2.08 -17.34 -3.86
N HIS A 207 -2.80 -18.41 -3.60
CA HIS A 207 -2.86 -19.60 -4.45
C HIS A 207 -4.21 -19.77 -5.17
N VAL A 208 -5.04 -18.74 -5.17
CA VAL A 208 -6.31 -18.72 -5.90
C VAL A 208 -6.16 -17.98 -7.21
#